data_977c33c3559b9fc09552f92fc982dd59
#
_entry.id   977c33c3559b9fc09552f92fc982dd59
#
_cell.length_a   1.000
_cell.length_b   1.000
_cell.length_c   1.000
_cell.angle_alpha   90.00
_cell.angle_beta   90.00
_cell.angle_gamma   90.00
#
_symmetry.space_group_name_H-M   'P 1'
#
loop_
_entity.id
_entity.type
_entity.pdbx_description
1 polymer ?
#
loop_
_entity_poly.entity_id
_entity_poly.type
_entity_poly.pdbx_seq_one_letter_code
_entity_poly.pdbx_strand_id
1 'polypeptide(L)'
;MTELERKRLRVKNGLCPKCGRPNNGSGVLCEVCAGRQRKKYHARKDNGLCVVCGTPIDNGRTRCPSCLVLQRQRSRELYRYDIAHGICTRCHKFTAKPGRTKCEVCLAYEAERLRKKRIDRKRTEGLQKSQ
;
A
#
# COMPACT_ATOMS: atom_id res chain seq x y z
N MET A 1 -8.56 17.94 -22.26
CA MET A 1 -8.58 17.09 -21.02
C MET A 1 -7.56 15.98 -21.16
N THR A 2 -6.61 15.92 -20.26
CA THR A 2 -5.59 14.86 -20.22
C THR A 2 -6.17 13.52 -19.78
N GLU A 3 -5.47 12.42 -20.07
CA GLU A 3 -5.90 11.09 -19.63
C GLU A 3 -5.96 11.01 -18.09
N LEU A 4 -5.06 11.70 -17.41
CA LEU A 4 -5.02 11.74 -15.95
C LEU A 4 -6.25 12.46 -15.37
N GLU A 5 -6.64 13.59 -15.94
CA GLU A 5 -7.85 14.33 -15.54
C GLU A 5 -9.11 13.51 -15.77
N ARG A 6 -9.18 12.81 -16.91
CA ARG A 6 -10.29 11.90 -17.23
C ARG A 6 -10.41 10.76 -16.20
N LYS A 7 -9.28 10.17 -15.79
CA LYS A 7 -9.26 9.13 -14.75
C LYS A 7 -9.72 9.68 -13.39
N ARG A 8 -9.24 10.87 -13.01
CA ARG A 8 -9.66 11.54 -11.77
C ARG A 8 -11.16 11.84 -11.74
N LEU A 9 -11.69 12.34 -12.86
CA LEU A 9 -13.12 12.63 -13.01
C LEU A 9 -13.97 11.35 -12.89
N ARG A 10 -13.55 10.26 -13.50
CA ARG A 10 -14.20 8.95 -13.36
C ARG A 10 -14.26 8.49 -11.91
N VAL A 11 -13.14 8.56 -11.19
CA VAL A 11 -13.10 8.20 -9.76
C VAL A 11 -14.03 9.08 -8.93
N LYS A 12 -14.04 10.39 -9.17
CA LYS A 12 -14.94 11.34 -8.50
C LYS A 12 -16.42 11.00 -8.73
N ASN A 13 -16.76 10.50 -9.91
CA ASN A 13 -18.12 10.11 -10.28
C ASN A 13 -18.46 8.65 -9.93
N GLY A 14 -17.66 7.98 -9.10
CA GLY A 14 -17.91 6.58 -8.72
C GLY A 14 -17.70 5.57 -9.85
N LEU A 15 -16.97 5.96 -10.89
CA LEU A 15 -16.68 5.10 -12.03
C LEU A 15 -15.27 4.51 -11.97
N CYS A 16 -15.09 3.33 -12.52
CA CYS A 16 -13.78 2.71 -12.64
C CYS A 16 -12.88 3.54 -13.57
N PRO A 17 -11.69 4.01 -13.11
CA PRO A 17 -10.80 4.85 -13.91
C PRO A 17 -10.28 4.12 -15.17
N LYS A 18 -10.27 2.77 -15.15
CA LYS A 18 -9.72 1.96 -16.23
C LYS A 18 -10.74 1.69 -17.35
N CYS A 19 -11.98 1.34 -17.01
CA CYS A 19 -12.99 0.96 -18.01
C CYS A 19 -14.22 1.89 -18.06
N GLY A 20 -14.36 2.83 -17.10
CA GLY A 20 -15.51 3.75 -17.04
C GLY A 20 -16.80 3.14 -16.52
N ARG A 21 -16.85 1.85 -16.21
CA ARG A 21 -18.06 1.21 -15.64
C ARG A 21 -18.30 1.68 -14.20
N PRO A 22 -19.55 1.64 -13.71
CA PRO A 22 -19.84 1.90 -12.31
C PRO A 22 -18.97 1.05 -11.39
N ASN A 23 -18.47 1.65 -10.31
CA ASN A 23 -17.64 0.98 -9.33
C ASN A 23 -18.43 0.80 -8.04
N ASN A 24 -19.08 -0.32 -7.87
CA ASN A 24 -19.87 -0.66 -6.68
C ASN A 24 -19.02 -1.34 -5.59
N GLY A 25 -17.70 -1.48 -5.81
CA GLY A 25 -16.78 -2.11 -4.87
C GLY A 25 -16.14 -1.12 -3.90
N SER A 26 -15.51 -1.66 -2.87
CA SER A 26 -14.75 -0.89 -1.87
C SER A 26 -13.42 -0.31 -2.39
N GLY A 27 -13.00 -0.70 -3.58
CA GLY A 27 -11.74 -0.29 -4.21
C GLY A 27 -11.91 0.78 -5.28
N VAL A 28 -10.81 1.31 -5.77
CA VAL A 28 -10.79 2.31 -6.87
C VAL A 28 -11.18 1.69 -8.22
N LEU A 29 -10.89 0.41 -8.45
CA LEU A 29 -11.21 -0.32 -9.66
C LEU A 29 -12.48 -1.14 -9.49
N CYS A 30 -13.30 -1.26 -10.55
CA CYS A 30 -14.41 -2.20 -10.55
C CYS A 30 -13.89 -3.65 -10.42
N GLU A 31 -14.76 -4.55 -9.97
CA GLU A 31 -14.39 -5.94 -9.67
C GLU A 31 -13.73 -6.67 -10.87
N VAL A 32 -14.25 -6.46 -12.09
CA VAL A 32 -13.69 -7.04 -13.31
C VAL A 32 -12.27 -6.57 -13.58
N CYS A 33 -12.01 -5.24 -13.46
CA CYS A 33 -10.68 -4.69 -13.67
C CYS A 33 -9.72 -5.07 -12.54
N ALA A 34 -10.19 -5.13 -11.31
CA ALA A 34 -9.42 -5.61 -10.17
C ALA A 34 -9.08 -7.10 -10.31
N GLY A 35 -10.02 -7.94 -10.75
CA GLY A 35 -9.80 -9.34 -11.01
C GLY A 35 -8.76 -9.59 -12.10
N ARG A 36 -8.83 -8.86 -13.21
CA ARG A 36 -7.81 -8.93 -14.28
C ARG A 36 -6.43 -8.54 -13.76
N GLN A 37 -6.35 -7.54 -12.92
CA GLN A 37 -5.08 -7.08 -12.34
C GLN A 37 -4.49 -8.11 -11.38
N ARG A 38 -5.33 -8.75 -10.55
CA ARG A 38 -4.94 -9.87 -9.67
C ARG A 38 -4.43 -11.06 -10.48
N LYS A 39 -5.14 -11.50 -11.50
CA LYS A 39 -4.72 -12.59 -12.40
C LYS A 39 -3.36 -12.30 -13.03
N LYS A 40 -3.15 -11.09 -13.55
CA LYS A 40 -1.86 -10.68 -14.11
C LYS A 40 -0.73 -10.67 -13.08
N TYR A 41 -1.01 -10.23 -11.86
CA TYR A 41 -0.05 -10.26 -10.76
C TYR A 41 0.39 -11.69 -10.42
N HIS A 42 -0.57 -12.61 -10.22
CA HIS A 42 -0.27 -13.99 -9.89
C HIS A 42 0.45 -14.71 -11.04
N ALA A 43 0.00 -14.56 -12.27
CA ALA A 43 0.65 -15.14 -13.44
C ALA A 43 2.13 -14.70 -13.56
N ARG A 44 2.43 -13.42 -13.35
CA ARG A 44 3.81 -12.93 -13.36
C ARG A 44 4.62 -13.48 -12.19
N LYS A 45 4.05 -13.48 -10.98
CA LYS A 45 4.70 -14.01 -9.79
C LYS A 45 5.05 -15.47 -9.94
N ASP A 46 4.10 -16.30 -10.41
CA ASP A 46 4.27 -17.74 -10.54
C ASP A 46 5.29 -18.11 -11.64
N ASN A 47 5.42 -17.27 -12.68
CA ASN A 47 6.41 -17.42 -13.73
C ASN A 47 7.79 -16.76 -13.41
N GLY A 48 8.03 -16.32 -12.18
CA GLY A 48 9.30 -15.68 -11.81
C GLY A 48 9.55 -14.36 -12.52
N LEU A 49 8.49 -13.63 -12.89
CA LEU A 49 8.58 -12.34 -13.55
C LEU A 49 8.29 -11.19 -12.59
N CYS A 50 8.93 -10.04 -12.84
CA CYS A 50 8.61 -8.82 -12.12
C CYS A 50 7.12 -8.47 -12.26
N VAL A 51 6.39 -8.40 -11.16
CA VAL A 51 4.94 -8.10 -11.18
C VAL A 51 4.62 -6.71 -11.76
N VAL A 52 5.60 -5.80 -11.81
CA VAL A 52 5.44 -4.44 -12.35
C VAL A 52 5.76 -4.36 -13.83
N CYS A 53 6.97 -4.72 -14.26
CA CYS A 53 7.41 -4.58 -15.66
C CYS A 53 7.38 -5.89 -16.46
N GLY A 54 7.36 -7.05 -15.79
CA GLY A 54 7.35 -8.36 -16.46
C GLY A 54 8.74 -8.90 -16.82
N THR A 55 9.83 -8.24 -16.41
CA THR A 55 11.21 -8.73 -16.61
C THR A 55 11.46 -9.97 -15.75
N PRO A 56 12.19 -10.99 -16.25
CA PRO A 56 12.59 -12.16 -15.44
C PRO A 56 13.35 -11.77 -14.16
N ILE A 57 13.12 -12.51 -13.08
CA ILE A 57 13.75 -12.28 -11.77
C ILE A 57 14.28 -13.61 -11.22
N ASP A 58 15.58 -13.68 -10.90
CA ASP A 58 16.24 -14.92 -10.49
C ASP A 58 16.31 -15.14 -8.97
N ASN A 59 15.85 -14.20 -8.15
CA ASN A 59 16.14 -14.19 -6.70
C ASN A 59 14.93 -14.39 -5.78
N GLY A 60 13.86 -15.00 -6.25
CA GLY A 60 12.64 -15.26 -5.45
C GLY A 60 11.88 -14.02 -5.01
N ARG A 61 12.27 -12.84 -5.48
CA ARG A 61 11.57 -11.57 -5.21
C ARG A 61 10.40 -11.40 -6.18
N THR A 62 9.49 -10.49 -5.87
CA THR A 62 8.35 -10.18 -6.73
C THR A 62 8.60 -9.00 -7.67
N ARG A 63 9.71 -8.28 -7.51
CA ARG A 63 10.07 -7.09 -8.32
C ARG A 63 11.55 -7.08 -8.67
N CYS A 64 11.85 -6.62 -9.88
CA CYS A 64 13.23 -6.43 -10.32
C CYS A 64 13.92 -5.24 -9.60
N PRO A 65 15.27 -5.18 -9.58
CA PRO A 65 16.00 -4.10 -8.92
C PRO A 65 15.59 -2.71 -9.38
N SER A 66 15.40 -2.48 -10.67
CA SER A 66 14.97 -1.19 -11.23
C SER A 66 13.60 -0.76 -10.70
N CYS A 67 12.62 -1.67 -10.67
CA CYS A 67 11.30 -1.39 -10.12
C CYS A 67 11.33 -1.14 -8.61
N LEU A 68 12.23 -1.78 -7.88
CA LEU A 68 12.44 -1.53 -6.44
C LEU A 68 13.02 -0.13 -6.20
N VAL A 69 13.99 0.29 -6.99
CA VAL A 69 14.58 1.64 -6.90
C VAL A 69 13.50 2.71 -7.15
N LEU A 70 12.73 2.58 -8.23
CA LEU A 70 11.63 3.51 -8.53
C LEU A 70 10.57 3.55 -7.42
N GLN A 71 10.25 2.40 -6.84
CA GLN A 71 9.31 2.34 -5.71
C GLN A 71 9.85 3.10 -4.49
N ARG A 72 11.13 2.90 -4.16
CA ARG A 72 11.78 3.61 -3.04
C ARG A 72 11.80 5.12 -3.26
N GLN A 73 12.10 5.56 -4.47
CA GLN A 73 12.10 6.99 -4.83
C GLN A 73 10.69 7.59 -4.63
N ARG A 74 9.65 6.98 -5.21
CA ARG A 74 8.26 7.42 -5.05
C ARG A 74 7.81 7.45 -3.59
N SER A 75 8.19 6.45 -2.80
CA SER A 75 7.87 6.41 -1.37
C SER A 75 8.54 7.54 -0.59
N ARG A 76 9.81 7.87 -0.93
CA ARG A 76 10.53 9.00 -0.32
C ARG A 76 9.92 10.35 -0.70
N GLU A 77 9.54 10.53 -1.96
CA GLU A 77 8.88 11.75 -2.45
C GLU A 77 7.53 11.96 -1.76
N LEU A 78 6.71 10.91 -1.68
CA LEU A 78 5.44 10.95 -0.98
C LEU A 78 5.62 11.29 0.51
N TYR A 79 6.58 10.65 1.16
CA TYR A 79 6.89 10.92 2.58
C TYR A 79 7.29 12.38 2.81
N ARG A 80 8.15 12.94 1.94
CA ARG A 80 8.55 14.36 2.02
C ARG A 80 7.38 15.29 1.77
N TYR A 81 6.53 14.97 0.79
CA TYR A 81 5.32 15.72 0.50
C TYR A 81 4.38 15.77 1.70
N ASP A 82 4.11 14.62 2.31
CA ASP A 82 3.23 14.51 3.46
C ASP A 82 3.73 15.34 4.64
N ILE A 83 5.03 15.27 4.94
CA ILE A 83 5.64 16.09 6.01
C ILE A 83 5.48 17.58 5.70
N ALA A 84 5.80 18.00 4.49
CA ALA A 84 5.71 19.40 4.10
C ALA A 84 4.28 19.96 4.18
N HIS A 85 3.27 19.12 3.98
CA HIS A 85 1.85 19.51 4.02
C HIS A 85 1.14 19.14 5.34
N GLY A 86 1.87 18.64 6.33
CA GLY A 86 1.29 18.23 7.62
C GLY A 86 0.31 17.04 7.50
N ILE A 87 0.49 16.19 6.49
CA ILE A 87 -0.34 15.01 6.25
C ILE A 87 0.26 13.81 6.98
N CYS A 88 -0.59 12.92 7.48
CA CYS A 88 -0.14 11.68 8.12
C CYS A 88 0.63 10.80 7.14
N THR A 89 1.90 10.54 7.42
CA THR A 89 2.80 9.73 6.56
C THR A 89 2.43 8.24 6.49
N ARG A 90 1.43 7.80 7.25
CA ARG A 90 0.98 6.41 7.25
C ARG A 90 -0.31 6.19 6.46
N CYS A 91 -1.34 6.99 6.71
CA CYS A 91 -2.62 6.83 6.03
C CYS A 91 -2.80 7.78 4.83
N HIS A 92 -1.98 8.82 4.72
CA HIS A 92 -2.03 9.84 3.65
C HIS A 92 -3.39 10.52 3.49
N LYS A 93 -4.23 10.51 4.54
CA LYS A 93 -5.61 11.02 4.51
C LYS A 93 -5.88 12.12 5.52
N PHE A 94 -5.38 11.93 6.74
CA PHE A 94 -5.66 12.84 7.85
C PHE A 94 -4.45 13.72 8.16
N THR A 95 -4.71 14.86 8.77
CA THR A 95 -3.67 15.76 9.27
C THR A 95 -2.84 15.04 10.35
N ALA A 96 -1.54 15.19 10.29
CA ALA A 96 -0.64 14.69 11.33
C ALA A 96 -0.84 15.48 12.63
N LYS A 97 -0.65 14.81 13.77
CA LYS A 97 -0.68 15.48 15.07
C LYS A 97 0.47 16.50 15.17
N PRO A 98 0.26 17.68 15.76
CA PRO A 98 1.32 18.68 15.95
C PRO A 98 2.59 18.08 16.57
N GLY A 99 3.75 18.33 15.97
CA GLY A 99 5.03 17.76 16.38
C GLY A 99 5.21 16.27 16.08
N ARG A 100 4.31 15.66 15.30
CA ARG A 100 4.36 14.26 14.87
C ARG A 100 4.18 14.15 13.37
N THR A 101 4.59 13.01 12.80
CA THR A 101 4.41 12.68 11.37
C THR A 101 3.16 11.84 11.08
N LYS A 102 2.42 11.46 12.12
CA LYS A 102 1.24 10.58 12.03
C LYS A 102 0.03 11.20 12.70
N CYS A 103 -1.16 10.89 12.20
CA CYS A 103 -2.41 11.30 12.82
C CYS A 103 -2.69 10.49 14.10
N GLU A 104 -3.60 10.98 14.91
CA GLU A 104 -3.95 10.39 16.20
C GLU A 104 -4.44 8.94 16.08
N VAL A 105 -5.27 8.64 15.08
CA VAL A 105 -5.77 7.29 14.81
C VAL A 105 -4.62 6.31 14.50
N CYS A 106 -3.67 6.72 13.66
CA CYS A 106 -2.51 5.90 13.32
C CYS A 106 -1.56 5.68 14.49
N LEU A 107 -1.39 6.68 15.36
CA LEU A 107 -0.59 6.56 16.58
C LEU A 107 -1.24 5.60 17.58
N ALA A 108 -2.57 5.71 17.79
CA ALA A 108 -3.31 4.80 18.66
C ALA A 108 -3.22 3.35 18.16
N TYR A 109 -3.38 3.12 16.86
CA TYR A 109 -3.22 1.80 16.26
C TYR A 109 -1.83 1.21 16.47
N GLU A 110 -0.77 2.01 16.31
CA GLU A 110 0.62 1.55 16.56
C GLU A 110 0.86 1.21 18.02
N ALA A 111 0.36 2.03 18.94
CA ALA A 111 0.47 1.77 20.36
C ALA A 111 -0.19 0.44 20.75
N GLU A 112 -1.39 0.18 20.25
CA GLU A 112 -2.09 -1.09 20.47
C GLU A 112 -1.35 -2.29 19.87
N ARG A 113 -0.83 -2.15 18.66
CA ARG A 113 -0.02 -3.20 18.00
C ARG A 113 1.22 -3.55 18.79
N LEU A 114 1.93 -2.54 19.31
CA LEU A 114 3.12 -2.74 20.13
C LEU A 114 2.78 -3.37 21.47
N ARG A 115 1.65 -2.98 22.08
CA ARG A 115 1.14 -3.59 23.32
C ARG A 115 0.86 -5.09 23.12
N LYS A 116 0.17 -5.46 22.05
CA LYS A 116 -0.09 -6.88 21.70
C LYS A 116 1.21 -7.66 21.53
N LYS A 117 2.18 -7.13 20.77
CA LYS A 117 3.49 -7.79 20.59
C LYS A 117 4.25 -7.98 21.91
N ARG A 118 4.16 -7.04 22.86
CA ARG A 118 4.80 -7.18 24.18
C ARG A 118 4.15 -8.29 25.00
N ILE A 119 2.82 -8.41 24.93
CA ILE A 119 2.08 -9.48 25.60
C ILE A 119 2.45 -10.85 25.03
N ASP A 120 2.44 -10.99 23.70
CA ASP A 120 2.79 -12.25 23.03
C ASP A 120 4.24 -12.67 23.34
N ARG A 121 5.17 -11.73 23.33
CA ARG A 121 6.57 -11.99 23.69
C ARG A 121 6.69 -12.51 25.15
N LYS A 122 6.01 -11.88 26.10
CA LYS A 122 6.02 -12.34 27.50
C LYS A 122 5.41 -13.74 27.65
N ARG A 123 4.37 -14.08 26.87
CA ARG A 123 3.77 -15.44 26.88
C ARG A 123 4.77 -16.46 26.36
N THR A 124 5.48 -16.19 25.26
CA THR A 124 6.49 -17.11 24.71
C THR A 124 7.68 -17.29 25.63
N GLU A 125 8.18 -16.22 26.25
CA GLU A 125 9.27 -16.28 27.23
C GLU A 125 8.88 -17.04 28.52
N GLY A 126 7.61 -16.93 28.95
CA GLY A 126 7.07 -17.69 30.08
C GLY A 126 6.97 -19.19 29.83
N LEU A 127 6.61 -19.61 28.61
CA LEU A 127 6.54 -21.02 28.22
C LEU A 127 7.92 -21.69 28.12
N GLN A 128 8.95 -20.94 27.74
CA GLN A 128 10.34 -21.45 27.64
C GLN A 128 11.02 -21.62 29.01
N LYS A 129 10.57 -20.90 30.06
CA LYS A 129 11.09 -21.04 31.42
C LYS A 129 10.46 -22.18 32.23
N SER A 130 9.41 -22.82 31.70
CA SER A 130 8.69 -23.91 32.39
C SER A 130 9.10 -25.30 31.89
N GLN A 131 10.16 -25.41 31.07
CA GLN A 131 10.82 -26.64 30.67
C GLN A 131 12.23 -26.71 31.29
#